data_12ca6064245158e896ddd3bde706a719
#
_entry.id   12ca6064245158e896ddd3bde706a719
#
_cell.length_a   1.000
_cell.length_b   1.000
_cell.length_c   1.000
_cell.angle_alpha   90.00
_cell.angle_beta   90.00
_cell.angle_gamma   90.00
#
_symmetry.space_group_name_H-M   'P 1'
#
loop_
_entity.id
_entity.type
_entity.pdbx_description
1 polymer ?
#
loop_
_entity_poly.entity_id
_entity_poly.type
_entity_poly.pdbx_seq_one_letter_code
_entity_poly.pdbx_strand_id
1 'polypeptide(L)'
;MGGSVAVVNTASAAVVDTKAWYVLVNRNSGEVLDGLAYATYDGAAVVQWGRHGGANQQWRFIDSGDGNYRLQNRNSGKVLDDYGWSKTAGSAMVQWRDRNGANQQFHLKKSSDGYVRLINRFSGMAVEVQNGSKADGGRVAQNKDRGGASQEWKLVPAGSIDSTGSSGSTPTPTTPGGSVPTSQATSGTRSPSPSASSPAAGGGAGAGAGAGGGSSATGFMGSSTVLIGGSMSDASTTAAPFDVRYAYVHSQPAPSSDYYSASRCQAAWSSWWGCWSGDTTAPGFYVTWGDDHVAKATYQGSPRPQKNFWTWYSLRDLGDLAGEGDGPGEVKAINRVDLLTRYMNDYRFFLQKIGNSHDMIDIEPDFWGYVRSLGNPHQVAAQVTAANPTDCGSQENSAAGLSRCLIAMAHKYAPNTGAGFHLTCWDWQTDVQKCVKDYTDLGAKNADFLVADVSDRDAGWYAQPAHGARDTFWNDQKAAAALGWYKTMAESVGKPVVLWQIPVGNMAQNNTLNHYKDDKVDWFFAHMDQVANAHVAGLLFGPGQQEQTTVESDGGNLINKTIAYRKSGGTALK
;
A
#
# COMPACT_ATOMS: atom_id res chain seq x y z
N MET A 1 17.65 56.01 -43.21
CA MET A 1 16.67 55.23 -42.46
C MET A 1 17.09 53.77 -42.58
N GLY A 2 17.81 53.28 -41.57
CA GLY A 2 18.26 51.87 -41.53
C GLY A 2 17.31 51.08 -40.65
N GLY A 3 16.54 50.20 -41.27
CA GLY A 3 15.66 49.27 -40.58
C GLY A 3 16.46 48.09 -40.03
N SER A 4 16.51 47.98 -38.71
CA SER A 4 17.08 46.82 -37.99
C SER A 4 16.08 45.68 -38.07
N VAL A 5 16.39 44.63 -38.81
CA VAL A 5 15.63 43.38 -38.83
C VAL A 5 16.02 42.60 -37.56
N ALA A 6 15.12 42.52 -36.63
CA ALA A 6 15.28 41.63 -35.45
C ALA A 6 15.20 40.19 -35.94
N VAL A 7 16.32 39.47 -35.86
CA VAL A 7 16.36 38.03 -36.07
C VAL A 7 15.70 37.37 -34.85
N VAL A 8 14.46 36.92 -35.00
CA VAL A 8 13.80 36.06 -34.03
C VAL A 8 14.48 34.70 -34.08
N ASN A 9 15.34 34.45 -33.11
CA ASN A 9 16.02 33.17 -32.97
C ASN A 9 15.01 32.14 -32.42
N THR A 10 14.26 31.49 -33.30
CA THR A 10 13.41 30.35 -32.95
C THR A 10 14.33 29.21 -32.57
N ALA A 11 14.48 28.97 -31.26
CA ALA A 11 15.18 27.79 -30.77
C ALA A 11 14.47 26.55 -31.31
N SER A 12 15.07 25.91 -32.32
CA SER A 12 14.58 24.66 -32.91
C SER A 12 14.44 23.62 -31.80
N ALA A 13 13.23 23.07 -31.60
CA ALA A 13 12.98 21.98 -30.67
C ALA A 13 13.94 20.80 -30.95
N ALA A 14 14.34 20.06 -29.92
CA ALA A 14 15.12 18.85 -30.11
C ALA A 14 14.25 17.84 -30.88
N VAL A 15 14.65 17.47 -32.08
CA VAL A 15 13.91 16.48 -32.86
C VAL A 15 14.29 15.10 -32.29
N VAL A 16 13.30 14.38 -31.73
CA VAL A 16 13.44 12.98 -31.32
C VAL A 16 12.81 12.07 -32.38
N ASP A 17 13.40 10.90 -32.61
CA ASP A 17 12.77 9.85 -33.42
C ASP A 17 11.72 9.13 -32.57
N THR A 18 10.45 9.35 -32.85
CA THR A 18 9.32 8.75 -32.12
C THR A 18 9.20 7.24 -32.33
N LYS A 19 9.98 6.64 -33.24
CA LYS A 19 10.04 5.19 -33.44
C LYS A 19 11.14 4.52 -32.61
N ALA A 20 12.10 5.30 -32.12
CA ALA A 20 13.23 4.80 -31.37
C ALA A 20 12.92 4.71 -29.85
N TRP A 21 13.59 3.78 -29.19
CA TRP A 21 13.67 3.71 -27.74
C TRP A 21 14.94 4.40 -27.26
N TYR A 22 14.83 5.13 -26.16
CA TYR A 22 15.92 5.90 -25.55
C TYR A 22 16.13 5.51 -24.10
N VAL A 23 17.37 5.61 -23.65
CA VAL A 23 17.76 5.68 -22.24
C VAL A 23 18.03 7.15 -21.94
N LEU A 24 17.44 7.67 -20.88
CA LEU A 24 17.62 9.07 -20.47
C LEU A 24 18.66 9.13 -19.35
N VAL A 25 19.86 9.63 -19.66
CA VAL A 25 20.99 9.68 -18.72
C VAL A 25 21.01 11.05 -18.04
N ASN A 26 20.96 11.07 -16.70
CA ASN A 26 21.02 12.31 -15.91
C ASN A 26 22.44 12.89 -15.91
N ARG A 27 22.56 14.20 -16.15
CA ARG A 27 23.87 14.87 -16.23
C ARG A 27 24.62 14.90 -14.90
N ASN A 28 23.90 15.02 -13.78
CA ASN A 28 24.50 15.12 -12.46
C ASN A 28 25.06 13.82 -11.94
N SER A 29 24.34 12.72 -12.14
CA SER A 29 24.65 11.41 -11.56
C SER A 29 25.30 10.46 -12.54
N GLY A 30 24.99 10.56 -13.85
CA GLY A 30 25.30 9.55 -14.84
C GLY A 30 24.32 8.37 -14.84
N GLU A 31 23.42 8.30 -13.86
CA GLU A 31 22.36 7.31 -13.74
C GLU A 31 21.25 7.54 -14.78
N VAL A 32 20.38 6.54 -14.98
CA VAL A 32 19.33 6.61 -15.99
C VAL A 32 17.93 6.65 -15.40
N LEU A 33 16.99 7.23 -16.16
CA LEU A 33 15.58 7.24 -15.79
C LEU A 33 15.02 5.82 -15.80
N ASP A 34 14.50 5.36 -14.68
CA ASP A 34 14.13 3.96 -14.40
C ASP A 34 12.69 3.85 -13.89
N GLY A 35 11.91 2.94 -14.46
CA GLY A 35 10.66 2.48 -13.86
C GLY A 35 10.99 1.47 -12.76
N LEU A 36 10.92 1.92 -11.50
CA LEU A 36 11.43 1.18 -10.34
C LEU A 36 10.96 -0.28 -10.33
N ALA A 37 11.93 -1.19 -10.14
CA ALA A 37 11.69 -2.62 -9.95
C ALA A 37 10.83 -3.29 -11.03
N TYR A 38 10.89 -2.82 -12.27
CA TYR A 38 10.06 -3.32 -13.39
C TYR A 38 8.55 -3.23 -13.14
N ALA A 39 8.12 -2.38 -12.23
CA ALA A 39 6.71 -2.22 -11.89
C ALA A 39 5.87 -1.80 -13.10
N THR A 40 4.67 -2.38 -13.22
CA THR A 40 3.75 -2.16 -14.35
C THR A 40 2.40 -1.58 -13.94
N TYR A 41 2.20 -1.23 -12.67
CA TYR A 41 0.95 -0.64 -12.18
C TYR A 41 0.94 0.90 -12.30
N ASP A 42 -0.23 1.50 -12.27
CA ASP A 42 -0.40 2.96 -12.25
C ASP A 42 0.07 3.51 -10.89
N GLY A 43 0.85 4.59 -10.90
CA GLY A 43 1.45 5.15 -9.70
C GLY A 43 2.83 4.56 -9.36
N ALA A 44 3.33 3.58 -10.15
CA ALA A 44 4.66 3.03 -9.94
C ALA A 44 5.72 4.13 -10.03
N ALA A 45 6.62 4.16 -9.05
CA ALA A 45 7.64 5.21 -8.95
C ALA A 45 8.59 5.21 -10.15
N VAL A 46 8.99 6.42 -10.53
CA VAL A 46 10.10 6.63 -11.45
C VAL A 46 11.26 7.22 -10.66
N VAL A 47 12.41 6.58 -10.81
CA VAL A 47 13.66 6.89 -10.07
C VAL A 47 14.82 7.03 -11.06
N GLN A 48 16.00 7.33 -10.57
CA GLN A 48 17.24 7.07 -11.30
C GLN A 48 17.87 5.76 -10.82
N TRP A 49 18.57 5.07 -11.72
CA TRP A 49 19.30 3.83 -11.38
C TRP A 49 20.49 3.61 -12.31
N GLY A 50 21.47 2.84 -11.86
CA GLY A 50 22.60 2.40 -12.68
C GLY A 50 22.11 1.75 -13.98
N ARG A 51 22.74 2.08 -15.10
CA ARG A 51 22.34 1.55 -16.42
C ARG A 51 22.59 0.04 -16.49
N HIS A 52 21.53 -0.74 -16.58
CA HIS A 52 21.60 -2.22 -16.74
C HIS A 52 20.93 -2.73 -18.03
N GLY A 53 20.40 -1.83 -18.86
CA GLY A 53 19.83 -2.16 -20.17
C GLY A 53 18.43 -2.79 -20.14
N GLY A 54 17.80 -2.87 -19.00
CA GLY A 54 16.45 -3.41 -18.84
C GLY A 54 15.39 -2.60 -19.58
N ALA A 55 14.26 -3.24 -19.91
CA ALA A 55 13.15 -2.57 -20.59
C ALA A 55 12.53 -1.45 -19.76
N ASN A 56 12.62 -1.53 -18.41
CA ASN A 56 12.15 -0.49 -17.49
C ASN A 56 12.99 0.80 -17.53
N GLN A 57 14.18 0.78 -18.14
CA GLN A 57 15.05 1.94 -18.37
C GLN A 57 14.91 2.51 -19.79
N GLN A 58 14.02 1.95 -20.61
CA GLN A 58 13.87 2.34 -21.99
C GLN A 58 12.54 3.06 -22.21
N TRP A 59 12.62 4.24 -22.81
CA TRP A 59 11.49 5.15 -22.97
C TRP A 59 11.35 5.57 -24.45
N ARG A 60 10.13 5.59 -24.95
CA ARG A 60 9.81 6.07 -26.29
C ARG A 60 9.00 7.36 -26.21
N PHE A 61 9.31 8.30 -27.06
CA PHE A 61 8.58 9.55 -27.17
C PHE A 61 7.37 9.37 -28.09
N ILE A 62 6.17 9.66 -27.58
CA ILE A 62 4.93 9.68 -28.35
C ILE A 62 4.58 11.14 -28.57
N ASP A 63 4.45 11.56 -29.83
CA ASP A 63 4.08 12.93 -30.19
C ASP A 63 2.67 13.26 -29.66
N SER A 64 2.53 14.37 -28.96
CA SER A 64 1.28 14.88 -28.39
C SER A 64 0.82 16.19 -29.04
N GLY A 65 1.50 16.62 -30.09
CA GLY A 65 1.28 17.91 -30.75
C GLY A 65 1.95 19.08 -30.04
N ASP A 66 2.07 20.20 -30.75
CA ASP A 66 2.61 21.47 -30.23
C ASP A 66 4.02 21.34 -29.64
N GLY A 67 4.83 20.38 -30.10
CA GLY A 67 6.20 20.13 -29.61
C GLY A 67 6.25 19.48 -28.23
N ASN A 68 5.15 18.88 -27.79
CA ASN A 68 5.09 18.11 -26.55
C ASN A 68 5.09 16.60 -26.85
N TYR A 69 5.65 15.84 -25.93
CA TYR A 69 5.78 14.39 -26.02
C TYR A 69 5.33 13.72 -24.72
N ARG A 70 4.74 12.51 -24.82
CA ARG A 70 4.62 11.58 -23.71
C ARG A 70 5.77 10.59 -23.78
N LEU A 71 6.32 10.21 -22.63
CA LEU A 71 7.42 9.25 -22.54
C LEU A 71 6.86 7.89 -22.11
N GLN A 72 6.75 6.94 -23.05
CA GLN A 72 6.25 5.60 -22.78
C GLN A 72 7.38 4.67 -22.36
N ASN A 73 7.22 4.03 -21.21
CA ASN A 73 8.14 3.01 -20.71
C ASN A 73 7.97 1.70 -21.49
N ARG A 74 9.08 1.06 -21.88
CA ARG A 74 9.06 -0.16 -22.69
C ARG A 74 8.56 -1.38 -21.93
N ASN A 75 8.84 -1.46 -20.63
CA ASN A 75 8.44 -2.59 -19.79
C ASN A 75 6.94 -2.55 -19.47
N SER A 76 6.46 -1.41 -19.00
CA SER A 76 5.08 -1.29 -18.50
C SER A 76 4.06 -0.90 -19.59
N GLY A 77 4.53 -0.31 -20.70
CA GLY A 77 3.65 0.34 -21.67
C GLY A 77 3.01 1.65 -21.18
N LYS A 78 3.26 2.03 -19.95
CA LYS A 78 2.73 3.26 -19.33
C LYS A 78 3.59 4.47 -19.68
N VAL A 79 3.07 5.67 -19.40
CA VAL A 79 3.79 6.92 -19.66
C VAL A 79 4.25 7.59 -18.38
N LEU A 80 5.30 8.39 -18.47
CA LEU A 80 5.76 9.29 -17.40
C LEU A 80 4.65 10.28 -17.06
N ASP A 81 4.37 10.45 -15.77
CA ASP A 81 3.22 11.19 -15.25
C ASP A 81 3.63 12.06 -14.08
N ASP A 82 3.21 13.33 -14.08
CA ASP A 82 3.25 14.17 -12.90
C ASP A 82 2.11 13.77 -11.98
N TYR A 83 2.47 13.08 -10.89
CA TYR A 83 1.51 12.45 -10.00
C TYR A 83 0.50 13.44 -9.42
N GLY A 84 -0.77 13.12 -9.58
CA GLY A 84 -1.86 13.88 -9.01
C GLY A 84 -2.10 15.25 -9.65
N TRP A 85 -1.62 15.50 -10.86
CA TRP A 85 -1.75 16.81 -11.52
C TRP A 85 -1.20 17.93 -10.62
N SER A 86 -0.03 17.72 -10.07
CA SER A 86 0.54 18.63 -9.08
C SER A 86 1.21 19.84 -9.75
N LYS A 87 1.06 21.00 -9.13
CA LYS A 87 1.86 22.21 -9.41
C LYS A 87 2.83 22.52 -8.29
N THR A 88 3.09 21.54 -7.43
CA THR A 88 3.99 21.69 -6.28
C THR A 88 5.38 21.18 -6.65
N ALA A 89 6.41 21.96 -6.32
CA ALA A 89 7.79 21.54 -6.46
C ALA A 89 8.09 20.37 -5.51
N GLY A 90 8.79 19.35 -6.00
CA GLY A 90 9.07 18.13 -5.26
C GLY A 90 8.03 17.03 -5.45
N SER A 91 6.93 17.25 -6.21
CA SER A 91 5.97 16.19 -6.53
C SER A 91 6.61 15.11 -7.38
N ALA A 92 6.27 13.85 -7.07
CA ALA A 92 6.87 12.67 -7.70
C ALA A 92 6.52 12.56 -9.18
N MET A 93 7.47 12.09 -9.98
CA MET A 93 7.20 11.48 -11.28
C MET A 93 6.90 10.00 -11.08
N VAL A 94 5.83 9.52 -11.73
CA VAL A 94 5.38 8.12 -11.67
C VAL A 94 5.12 7.59 -13.07
N GLN A 95 4.83 6.31 -13.18
CA GLN A 95 4.28 5.71 -14.39
C GLN A 95 2.75 5.65 -14.29
N TRP A 96 2.06 6.00 -15.35
CA TRP A 96 0.60 5.92 -15.40
C TRP A 96 0.12 5.49 -16.79
N ARG A 97 -1.07 4.86 -16.85
CA ARG A 97 -1.70 4.57 -18.16
C ARG A 97 -1.79 5.84 -19.01
N ASP A 98 -1.53 5.72 -20.30
CA ASP A 98 -1.57 6.84 -21.22
C ASP A 98 -3.00 7.39 -21.37
N ARG A 99 -3.21 8.62 -20.95
CA ARG A 99 -4.47 9.38 -21.07
C ARG A 99 -4.31 10.63 -21.91
N ASN A 100 -3.11 10.85 -22.42
CA ASN A 100 -2.75 12.08 -23.14
C ASN A 100 -3.07 13.37 -22.35
N GLY A 101 -3.06 13.31 -21.02
CA GLY A 101 -3.26 14.46 -20.14
C GLY A 101 -2.07 15.42 -20.19
N ALA A 102 -2.29 16.70 -19.92
CA ALA A 102 -1.20 17.70 -19.91
C ALA A 102 -0.13 17.40 -18.86
N ASN A 103 -0.49 16.70 -17.76
CA ASN A 103 0.44 16.21 -16.73
C ASN A 103 1.35 15.06 -17.21
N GLN A 104 1.00 14.42 -18.34
CA GLN A 104 1.80 13.37 -19.00
C GLN A 104 2.58 13.90 -20.20
N GLN A 105 2.43 15.17 -20.54
CA GLN A 105 3.04 15.79 -21.70
C GLN A 105 4.22 16.67 -21.29
N PHE A 106 5.33 16.52 -22.01
CA PHE A 106 6.58 17.20 -21.70
C PHE A 106 7.15 17.88 -22.94
N HIS A 107 7.52 19.14 -22.79
CA HIS A 107 8.28 19.87 -23.78
C HIS A 107 9.78 19.63 -23.59
N LEU A 108 10.51 19.35 -24.69
CA LEU A 108 11.95 19.17 -24.68
C LEU A 108 12.66 20.52 -24.85
N LYS A 109 13.11 21.09 -23.72
CA LYS A 109 13.88 22.32 -23.74
C LYS A 109 15.37 22.01 -23.87
N LYS A 110 16.01 22.45 -24.98
CA LYS A 110 17.45 22.23 -25.18
C LYS A 110 18.30 22.84 -24.09
N SER A 111 19.36 22.13 -23.71
CA SER A 111 20.43 22.57 -22.84
C SER A 111 21.77 22.44 -23.55
N SER A 112 22.89 22.71 -22.87
CA SER A 112 24.22 22.57 -23.46
C SER A 112 24.60 21.12 -23.74
N ASP A 113 25.56 20.87 -24.60
CA ASP A 113 26.25 19.59 -24.81
C ASP A 113 25.33 18.41 -25.17
N GLY A 114 24.21 18.71 -25.84
CA GLY A 114 23.23 17.72 -26.29
C GLY A 114 22.30 17.21 -25.21
N TYR A 115 22.27 17.84 -24.05
CA TYR A 115 21.29 17.59 -23.00
C TYR A 115 19.97 18.32 -23.30
N VAL A 116 18.89 17.81 -22.70
CA VAL A 116 17.55 18.42 -22.72
C VAL A 116 16.99 18.45 -21.29
N ARG A 117 16.06 19.35 -21.06
CA ARG A 117 15.20 19.34 -19.88
C ARG A 117 13.78 18.99 -20.29
N LEU A 118 13.15 18.11 -19.53
CA LEU A 118 11.77 17.70 -19.72
C LEU A 118 10.87 18.65 -18.94
N ILE A 119 10.18 19.57 -19.61
CA ILE A 119 9.29 20.54 -18.96
C ILE A 119 7.85 20.04 -19.04
N ASN A 120 7.24 19.77 -17.91
CA ASN A 120 5.87 19.31 -17.85
C ASN A 120 4.90 20.39 -18.37
N ARG A 121 4.01 20.02 -19.29
CA ARG A 121 3.06 20.96 -19.92
C ARG A 121 2.05 21.56 -18.93
N PHE A 122 1.65 20.80 -17.92
CA PHE A 122 0.64 21.23 -16.96
C PHE A 122 1.22 22.16 -15.90
N SER A 123 2.35 21.78 -15.30
CA SER A 123 2.95 22.53 -14.19
C SER A 123 3.97 23.58 -14.63
N GLY A 124 4.54 23.44 -15.82
CA GLY A 124 5.67 24.25 -16.29
C GLY A 124 6.99 23.93 -15.60
N MET A 125 7.05 22.87 -14.80
CA MET A 125 8.25 22.48 -14.04
C MET A 125 9.09 21.47 -14.80
N ALA A 126 10.39 21.41 -14.45
CA ALA A 126 11.35 20.47 -15.02
C ALA A 126 11.37 19.16 -14.23
N VAL A 127 11.52 18.04 -14.92
CA VAL A 127 11.79 16.73 -14.33
C VAL A 127 13.21 16.72 -13.77
N GLU A 128 13.35 16.38 -12.49
CA GLU A 128 14.57 16.52 -11.71
C GLU A 128 14.86 15.26 -10.89
N VAL A 129 16.13 14.88 -10.78
CA VAL A 129 16.56 13.98 -9.70
C VAL A 129 16.62 14.79 -8.41
N GLN A 130 15.72 14.47 -7.49
CA GLN A 130 15.49 15.24 -6.27
C GLN A 130 16.77 15.37 -5.42
N ASN A 131 17.01 16.56 -4.90
CA ASN A 131 18.18 16.91 -4.08
C ASN A 131 19.53 16.62 -4.74
N GLY A 132 19.58 16.46 -6.06
CA GLY A 132 20.79 16.14 -6.79
C GLY A 132 21.44 14.81 -6.38
N SER A 133 20.62 13.83 -5.96
CA SER A 133 21.08 12.49 -5.59
C SER A 133 21.96 11.89 -6.70
N LYS A 134 22.95 11.09 -6.31
CA LYS A 134 23.78 10.29 -7.23
C LYS A 134 23.66 8.79 -6.95
N ALA A 135 22.77 8.41 -6.06
CA ALA A 135 22.57 7.02 -5.66
C ALA A 135 21.47 6.36 -6.49
N ASP A 136 21.57 5.04 -6.68
CA ASP A 136 20.48 4.20 -7.15
C ASP A 136 19.22 4.42 -6.30
N GLY A 137 18.05 4.41 -6.93
CA GLY A 137 16.78 4.71 -6.26
C GLY A 137 16.53 6.20 -6.00
N GLY A 138 17.43 7.09 -6.44
CA GLY A 138 17.25 8.53 -6.31
C GLY A 138 15.93 8.97 -6.96
N ARG A 139 15.03 9.57 -6.16
CA ARG A 139 13.67 9.92 -6.57
C ARG A 139 13.69 10.94 -7.72
N VAL A 140 12.89 10.68 -8.73
CA VAL A 140 12.61 11.65 -9.80
C VAL A 140 11.32 12.40 -9.47
N ALA A 141 11.41 13.72 -9.50
CA ALA A 141 10.33 14.63 -9.14
C ALA A 141 10.28 15.80 -10.13
N GLN A 142 9.27 16.63 -10.06
CA GLN A 142 9.26 17.92 -10.75
C GLN A 142 9.76 19.04 -9.83
N ASN A 143 10.43 20.04 -10.42
CA ASN A 143 10.85 21.24 -9.71
C ASN A 143 10.91 22.45 -10.64
N LYS A 144 11.01 23.67 -10.07
CA LYS A 144 11.20 24.88 -10.87
C LYS A 144 12.37 24.68 -11.83
N ASP A 145 12.20 25.08 -13.09
CA ASP A 145 13.25 25.02 -14.10
C ASP A 145 14.39 25.99 -13.74
N ARG A 146 15.49 25.44 -13.22
CA ARG A 146 16.69 26.19 -12.81
C ARG A 146 17.89 25.95 -13.71
N GLY A 147 17.77 25.02 -14.66
CA GLY A 147 18.88 24.63 -15.54
C GLY A 147 20.04 23.94 -14.82
N GLY A 148 19.78 23.34 -13.66
CA GLY A 148 20.79 22.57 -12.93
C GLY A 148 21.03 21.19 -13.56
N ALA A 149 22.22 20.62 -13.34
CA ALA A 149 22.61 19.31 -13.90
C ALA A 149 21.65 18.17 -13.52
N SER A 150 21.02 18.22 -12.34
CA SER A 150 19.99 17.25 -11.91
C SER A 150 18.70 17.28 -12.76
N GLN A 151 18.47 18.37 -13.52
CA GLN A 151 17.33 18.54 -14.41
C GLN A 151 17.66 18.24 -15.89
N GLU A 152 18.91 17.92 -16.19
CA GLU A 152 19.41 17.74 -17.54
C GLU A 152 19.59 16.26 -17.87
N TRP A 153 19.04 15.88 -19.02
CA TRP A 153 18.98 14.50 -19.47
C TRP A 153 19.54 14.34 -20.87
N LYS A 154 20.44 13.37 -21.06
CA LYS A 154 20.94 13.00 -22.38
C LYS A 154 20.11 11.85 -22.93
N LEU A 155 19.59 12.02 -24.14
CA LEU A 155 18.82 11.00 -24.82
C LEU A 155 19.77 10.08 -25.60
N VAL A 156 19.94 8.86 -25.15
CA VAL A 156 20.81 7.85 -25.74
C VAL A 156 19.94 6.77 -26.39
N PRO A 157 20.02 6.49 -27.70
CA PRO A 157 19.26 5.41 -28.31
C PRO A 157 19.53 4.07 -27.59
N ALA A 158 18.47 3.32 -27.29
CA ALA A 158 18.62 2.00 -26.68
C ALA A 158 19.35 1.06 -27.65
N GLY A 159 20.45 0.46 -27.19
CA GLY A 159 21.31 -0.39 -28.01
C GLY A 159 22.60 0.28 -28.49
N SER A 160 22.76 1.62 -28.33
CA SER A 160 24.05 2.26 -28.54
C SER A 160 24.94 2.11 -27.31
N ILE A 161 26.22 1.77 -27.55
CA ILE A 161 27.24 1.77 -26.49
C ILE A 161 27.78 3.20 -26.41
N ASP A 162 27.64 3.84 -25.25
CA ASP A 162 28.28 5.14 -25.04
C ASP A 162 29.80 4.97 -25.05
N SER A 163 30.48 5.66 -25.96
CA SER A 163 31.94 5.69 -26.07
C SER A 163 32.62 6.60 -25.06
N THR A 164 31.98 6.91 -23.92
CA THR A 164 32.61 7.65 -22.82
C THR A 164 32.80 6.75 -21.61
N GLY A 165 33.88 6.02 -21.65
CA GLY A 165 34.69 5.55 -20.53
C GLY A 165 34.04 4.77 -19.40
N SER A 166 33.95 3.46 -19.54
CA SER A 166 34.55 2.48 -18.62
C SER A 166 34.35 1.09 -19.18
N SER A 167 35.45 0.42 -19.49
CA SER A 167 35.49 -1.02 -19.78
C SER A 167 35.19 -1.78 -18.48
N GLY A 168 33.98 -2.26 -18.36
CA GLY A 168 33.55 -3.16 -17.28
C GLY A 168 32.88 -4.38 -17.91
N SER A 169 33.52 -5.53 -17.78
CA SER A 169 33.07 -6.88 -18.05
C SER A 169 31.60 -7.07 -17.69
N THR A 170 30.89 -7.82 -18.53
CA THR A 170 29.54 -8.34 -18.30
C THR A 170 29.41 -8.84 -16.85
N PRO A 171 28.63 -8.20 -16.00
CA PRO A 171 28.35 -8.76 -14.69
C PRO A 171 27.13 -9.65 -14.80
N THR A 172 27.29 -10.90 -14.42
CA THR A 172 26.26 -11.67 -13.73
C THR A 172 25.59 -10.75 -12.70
N PRO A 173 24.26 -10.74 -12.53
CA PRO A 173 23.59 -9.78 -11.67
C PRO A 173 24.02 -9.93 -10.21
N THR A 174 24.92 -9.09 -9.77
CA THR A 174 25.23 -8.88 -8.36
C THR A 174 24.58 -7.60 -7.91
N THR A 175 23.74 -7.72 -6.91
CA THR A 175 22.99 -6.69 -6.21
C THR A 175 23.89 -5.60 -5.64
N PRO A 176 23.61 -4.32 -5.82
CA PRO A 176 24.17 -3.28 -4.99
C PRO A 176 23.25 -2.98 -3.81
N GLY A 177 23.76 -3.15 -2.59
CA GLY A 177 23.18 -2.57 -1.40
C GLY A 177 23.35 -1.05 -1.42
N GLY A 178 22.26 -0.34 -1.40
CA GLY A 178 22.21 1.10 -1.19
C GLY A 178 20.96 1.45 -0.39
N SER A 179 21.17 2.06 0.76
CA SER A 179 20.12 2.52 1.65
C SER A 179 19.23 3.56 0.94
N VAL A 180 18.00 3.19 0.67
CA VAL A 180 16.97 4.12 0.21
C VAL A 180 16.44 4.86 1.43
N PRO A 181 16.38 6.20 1.46
CA PRO A 181 15.63 6.89 2.49
C PRO A 181 14.17 6.49 2.37
N THR A 182 13.63 6.01 3.45
CA THR A 182 12.23 5.64 3.59
C THR A 182 11.32 6.82 3.32
N SER A 183 10.80 6.90 2.11
CA SER A 183 9.52 7.54 1.88
C SER A 183 8.53 6.40 1.64
N GLN A 184 7.69 6.18 2.60
CA GLN A 184 6.66 5.18 2.61
C GLN A 184 5.76 5.36 1.39
N ALA A 185 5.83 4.40 0.49
CA ALA A 185 4.80 4.21 -0.50
C ALA A 185 4.03 2.96 -0.09
N THR A 186 2.86 3.18 0.33
CA THR A 186 1.87 2.19 0.73
C THR A 186 1.53 1.26 -0.41
N SER A 187 1.61 0.00 -0.15
CA SER A 187 1.25 -1.08 -1.07
C SER A 187 -0.26 -1.15 -1.27
N GLY A 188 -0.78 -0.35 -2.20
CA GLY A 188 -2.07 -0.67 -2.80
C GLY A 188 -1.87 -1.68 -3.93
N THR A 189 -2.16 -2.93 -3.71
CA THR A 189 -2.24 -3.91 -4.78
C THR A 189 -3.40 -3.52 -5.70
N ARG A 190 -3.08 -3.12 -6.91
CA ARG A 190 -4.08 -2.92 -7.97
C ARG A 190 -4.11 -4.13 -8.87
N SER A 191 -5.25 -4.80 -8.87
CA SER A 191 -5.64 -5.70 -9.95
C SER A 191 -6.12 -4.91 -11.18
N PRO A 192 -5.95 -5.44 -12.39
CA PRO A 192 -6.40 -4.78 -13.61
C PRO A 192 -7.93 -4.71 -13.67
N SER A 193 -8.45 -3.63 -14.22
CA SER A 193 -9.88 -3.39 -14.44
C SER A 193 -10.49 -4.45 -15.35
N PRO A 194 -11.62 -5.04 -15.00
CA PRO A 194 -12.42 -5.80 -15.93
C PRO A 194 -13.33 -4.90 -16.75
N SER A 195 -13.54 -5.29 -18.00
CA SER A 195 -14.56 -4.74 -18.90
C SER A 195 -15.96 -5.04 -18.36
N ALA A 196 -16.82 -4.03 -18.38
CA ALA A 196 -18.18 -4.10 -17.89
C ALA A 196 -19.08 -4.99 -18.76
N SER A 197 -19.88 -5.84 -18.11
CA SER A 197 -21.20 -6.24 -18.58
C SER A 197 -22.10 -6.43 -17.38
N SER A 198 -23.17 -5.63 -17.31
CA SER A 198 -24.22 -5.74 -16.30
C SER A 198 -25.16 -6.90 -16.61
N PRO A 199 -25.74 -7.51 -15.58
CA PRO A 199 -27.17 -7.79 -15.63
C PRO A 199 -27.96 -7.42 -14.37
N ALA A 200 -29.26 -7.39 -14.56
CA ALA A 200 -30.33 -6.87 -13.77
C ALA A 200 -30.65 -7.64 -12.47
N ALA A 201 -31.38 -6.95 -11.61
CA ALA A 201 -31.87 -7.31 -10.30
C ALA A 201 -32.82 -8.51 -10.27
N GLY A 202 -32.81 -9.26 -9.16
CA GLY A 202 -33.84 -10.19 -8.73
C GLY A 202 -33.76 -10.38 -7.22
N GLY A 203 -34.81 -9.96 -6.51
CA GLY A 203 -34.88 -9.94 -5.06
C GLY A 203 -35.22 -11.27 -4.42
N GLY A 204 -34.99 -11.39 -3.12
CA GLY A 204 -35.46 -12.45 -2.26
C GLY A 204 -35.09 -12.20 -0.79
N ALA A 205 -36.09 -11.89 0.01
CA ALA A 205 -36.00 -11.57 1.41
C ALA A 205 -35.83 -12.81 2.29
N GLY A 206 -35.12 -12.67 3.43
CA GLY A 206 -35.14 -13.66 4.48
C GLY A 206 -34.50 -13.08 5.75
N ALA A 207 -35.28 -12.97 6.79
CA ALA A 207 -35.10 -12.21 8.00
C ALA A 207 -34.10 -12.82 9.02
N GLY A 208 -33.38 -11.93 9.69
CA GLY A 208 -33.32 -11.79 11.13
C GLY A 208 -32.44 -12.70 11.98
N ALA A 209 -31.46 -12.16 12.67
CA ALA A 209 -31.40 -12.19 14.12
C ALA A 209 -30.06 -11.66 14.62
N GLY A 210 -30.15 -10.93 15.70
CA GLY A 210 -29.22 -10.09 16.38
C GLY A 210 -27.90 -10.71 16.81
N ALA A 211 -26.90 -9.86 16.83
CA ALA A 211 -25.59 -10.10 17.35
C ALA A 211 -25.60 -10.00 18.88
N GLY A 212 -25.39 -11.11 19.53
CA GLY A 212 -24.99 -11.18 20.94
C GLY A 212 -23.59 -11.75 21.00
N GLY A 213 -22.63 -10.94 21.46
CA GLY A 213 -21.30 -11.41 21.71
C GLY A 213 -21.26 -12.48 22.81
N GLY A 214 -20.81 -13.66 22.46
CA GLY A 214 -20.47 -14.74 23.35
C GLY A 214 -19.46 -15.63 22.65
N SER A 215 -18.28 -15.80 23.23
CA SER A 215 -17.32 -16.81 22.81
C SER A 215 -17.96 -18.17 23.00
N SER A 216 -18.55 -18.72 21.97
CA SER A 216 -18.97 -20.09 21.96
C SER A 216 -18.31 -20.82 20.78
N ALA A 217 -17.96 -22.06 21.01
CA ALA A 217 -17.21 -23.01 20.22
C ALA A 217 -17.73 -23.28 18.79
N THR A 218 -18.33 -22.31 18.09
CA THR A 218 -19.01 -22.54 16.82
C THR A 218 -18.49 -21.71 15.66
N GLY A 219 -17.27 -21.16 15.75
CA GLY A 219 -16.60 -20.61 14.61
C GLY A 219 -16.34 -19.11 14.66
N PHE A 220 -15.26 -18.70 13.98
CA PHE A 220 -14.84 -17.32 13.77
C PHE A 220 -15.20 -16.91 12.34
N MET A 221 -15.95 -15.81 12.17
CA MET A 221 -16.39 -15.31 10.87
C MET A 221 -17.02 -16.41 9.98
N GLY A 222 -17.80 -17.32 10.57
CA GLY A 222 -18.44 -18.43 9.87
C GLY A 222 -17.53 -19.61 9.51
N SER A 223 -16.29 -19.65 10.02
CA SER A 223 -15.38 -20.80 9.88
C SER A 223 -15.21 -21.52 11.20
N SER A 224 -15.18 -22.86 11.16
CA SER A 224 -14.84 -23.72 12.29
C SER A 224 -13.33 -24.06 12.35
N THR A 225 -12.56 -23.63 11.34
CA THR A 225 -11.13 -23.88 11.26
C THR A 225 -10.36 -22.57 11.14
N VAL A 226 -9.07 -22.58 11.49
CA VAL A 226 -8.18 -21.42 11.31
C VAL A 226 -8.22 -20.96 9.86
N LEU A 227 -8.51 -19.67 9.65
CA LEU A 227 -8.58 -19.04 8.33
C LEU A 227 -7.18 -18.86 7.76
N ILE A 228 -7.04 -19.07 6.45
CA ILE A 228 -5.80 -18.80 5.71
C ILE A 228 -6.09 -17.76 4.64
N GLY A 229 -5.28 -16.72 4.60
CA GLY A 229 -5.41 -15.66 3.61
C GLY A 229 -4.12 -14.86 3.41
N GLY A 230 -4.24 -13.78 2.67
CA GLY A 230 -3.08 -12.91 2.45
C GLY A 230 -3.36 -11.75 1.49
N SER A 231 -2.32 -10.92 1.31
CA SER A 231 -2.25 -9.92 0.24
C SER A 231 -1.72 -10.59 -1.03
N MET A 232 -2.54 -10.65 -2.06
CA MET A 232 -2.20 -11.39 -3.27
C MET A 232 -2.99 -10.89 -4.49
N SER A 233 -2.47 -11.21 -5.68
CA SER A 233 -3.14 -10.94 -6.94
C SER A 233 -4.40 -11.80 -7.13
N ASP A 234 -5.25 -11.44 -8.09
CA ASP A 234 -6.45 -12.23 -8.45
C ASP A 234 -6.07 -13.65 -8.90
N ALA A 235 -4.96 -13.79 -9.62
CA ALA A 235 -4.47 -15.10 -10.05
C ALA A 235 -4.07 -15.98 -8.85
N SER A 236 -3.33 -15.41 -7.89
CA SER A 236 -2.91 -16.12 -6.68
C SER A 236 -4.09 -16.46 -5.77
N THR A 237 -5.07 -15.55 -5.67
CA THR A 237 -6.31 -15.75 -4.91
C THR A 237 -7.09 -16.99 -5.34
N THR A 238 -7.07 -17.34 -6.63
CA THR A 238 -7.76 -18.52 -7.17
C THR A 238 -6.88 -19.76 -7.31
N ALA A 239 -5.56 -19.63 -7.08
CA ALA A 239 -4.62 -20.73 -7.21
C ALA A 239 -4.68 -21.72 -6.03
N ALA A 240 -5.17 -21.29 -4.87
CA ALA A 240 -5.40 -22.13 -3.70
C ALA A 240 -6.74 -21.79 -3.03
N PRO A 241 -7.30 -22.67 -2.20
CA PRO A 241 -8.57 -22.42 -1.52
C PRO A 241 -8.39 -21.53 -0.30
N PHE A 242 -7.94 -20.28 -0.51
CA PHE A 242 -7.85 -19.24 0.50
C PHE A 242 -9.23 -18.84 1.02
N ASP A 243 -9.30 -18.35 2.24
CA ASP A 243 -10.52 -17.88 2.89
C ASP A 243 -10.64 -16.36 2.89
N VAL A 244 -9.49 -15.68 2.91
CA VAL A 244 -9.39 -14.24 3.15
C VAL A 244 -8.39 -13.60 2.18
N ARG A 245 -8.79 -12.44 1.67
CA ARG A 245 -7.88 -11.53 0.96
C ARG A 245 -7.80 -10.23 1.72
N TYR A 246 -6.59 -9.77 2.07
CA TYR A 246 -6.47 -8.48 2.72
C TYR A 246 -5.97 -7.38 1.77
N ALA A 247 -6.47 -6.17 2.00
CA ALA A 247 -6.11 -4.98 1.26
C ALA A 247 -6.14 -3.76 2.17
N TYR A 248 -5.26 -2.81 1.86
CA TYR A 248 -5.23 -1.54 2.58
C TYR A 248 -6.24 -0.55 2.02
N VAL A 249 -6.85 0.20 2.93
CA VAL A 249 -7.63 1.40 2.61
C VAL A 249 -7.00 2.55 3.37
N HIS A 250 -6.20 3.33 2.68
CA HIS A 250 -5.51 4.48 3.25
C HIS A 250 -5.38 5.58 2.21
N SER A 251 -5.57 6.79 2.63
CA SER A 251 -5.29 8.02 1.90
C SER A 251 -5.58 9.20 2.83
N GLN A 252 -5.17 10.39 2.44
CA GLN A 252 -5.70 11.58 3.13
C GLN A 252 -7.23 11.59 3.03
N PRO A 253 -7.94 11.76 4.16
CA PRO A 253 -9.39 11.80 4.16
C PRO A 253 -9.95 12.88 3.23
N ALA A 254 -11.13 12.62 2.65
CA ALA A 254 -11.78 13.54 1.74
C ALA A 254 -11.81 14.98 2.32
N PRO A 255 -11.39 16.01 1.57
CA PRO A 255 -11.34 17.38 2.06
C PRO A 255 -12.72 17.95 2.44
N SER A 256 -13.79 17.46 1.81
CA SER A 256 -15.16 17.92 2.02
C SER A 256 -16.16 16.84 1.57
N SER A 257 -17.41 16.93 2.04
CA SER A 257 -18.47 15.95 1.76
C SER A 257 -18.88 15.85 0.29
N ASP A 258 -18.59 16.84 -0.54
CA ASP A 258 -18.86 16.81 -1.98
C ASP A 258 -17.97 15.79 -2.72
N TYR A 259 -16.84 15.36 -2.13
CA TYR A 259 -16.02 14.26 -2.66
C TYR A 259 -16.74 12.92 -2.66
N TYR A 260 -17.76 12.74 -1.84
CA TYR A 260 -18.59 11.52 -1.84
C TYR A 260 -19.56 11.45 -3.02
N SER A 261 -19.53 12.44 -3.93
CA SER A 261 -20.31 12.49 -5.15
C SER A 261 -19.49 12.13 -6.40
N ALA A 262 -20.15 11.58 -7.41
CA ALA A 262 -19.51 11.20 -8.68
C ALA A 262 -18.82 12.37 -9.38
N SER A 263 -19.42 13.58 -9.36
CA SER A 263 -18.87 14.75 -10.04
C SER A 263 -17.52 15.19 -9.46
N ARG A 264 -17.32 15.00 -8.17
CA ARG A 264 -16.08 15.39 -7.50
C ARG A 264 -14.99 14.35 -7.67
N CYS A 265 -15.31 13.08 -7.72
CA CYS A 265 -14.37 12.01 -8.02
C CYS A 265 -13.67 12.21 -9.37
N GLN A 266 -14.33 12.78 -10.38
CA GLN A 266 -13.72 13.08 -11.68
C GLN A 266 -12.51 14.02 -11.57
N ALA A 267 -12.52 14.93 -10.61
CA ALA A 267 -11.44 15.89 -10.40
C ALA A 267 -10.34 15.40 -9.44
N ALA A 268 -10.65 14.47 -8.54
CA ALA A 268 -9.78 14.10 -7.41
C ALA A 268 -9.46 12.60 -7.30
N TRP A 269 -9.88 11.80 -8.24
CA TRP A 269 -9.85 10.33 -8.20
C TRP A 269 -8.50 9.66 -7.89
N SER A 270 -7.38 10.36 -8.04
CA SER A 270 -6.05 9.80 -7.84
C SER A 270 -5.50 9.93 -6.42
N SER A 271 -6.09 10.79 -5.59
CA SER A 271 -5.54 11.14 -4.26
C SER A 271 -6.35 10.60 -3.08
N TRP A 272 -7.58 10.16 -3.33
CA TRP A 272 -8.48 9.67 -2.30
C TRP A 272 -8.98 8.25 -2.64
N TRP A 273 -8.95 7.35 -1.65
CA TRP A 273 -9.31 5.93 -1.85
C TRP A 273 -10.72 5.74 -2.46
N GLY A 274 -11.66 6.59 -2.08
CA GLY A 274 -13.04 6.53 -2.59
C GLY A 274 -13.16 6.73 -4.10
N CYS A 275 -12.13 7.27 -4.75
CA CYS A 275 -12.09 7.50 -6.20
C CYS A 275 -11.03 6.64 -6.93
N TRP A 276 -10.48 5.61 -6.32
CA TRP A 276 -9.35 4.84 -6.86
C TRP A 276 -9.66 3.97 -8.07
N SER A 277 -10.90 3.65 -8.33
CA SER A 277 -11.26 2.76 -9.45
C SER A 277 -11.00 3.35 -10.84
N GLY A 278 -10.89 4.67 -10.95
CA GLY A 278 -11.03 5.36 -12.22
C GLY A 278 -12.45 5.33 -12.80
N ASP A 279 -13.37 4.67 -12.13
CA ASP A 279 -14.82 4.80 -12.37
C ASP A 279 -15.35 5.95 -11.53
N THR A 280 -15.46 7.11 -12.19
CA THR A 280 -15.85 8.36 -11.57
C THR A 280 -17.35 8.44 -11.28
N THR A 281 -18.12 7.43 -11.68
CA THR A 281 -19.58 7.39 -11.46
C THR A 281 -19.97 6.73 -10.14
N ALA A 282 -19.04 6.03 -9.48
CA ALA A 282 -19.29 5.26 -8.27
C ALA A 282 -18.24 5.52 -7.18
N PRO A 283 -18.30 6.63 -6.43
CA PRO A 283 -17.41 6.85 -5.29
C PRO A 283 -17.45 5.69 -4.30
N GLY A 284 -16.26 5.22 -3.87
CA GLY A 284 -16.13 4.03 -3.03
C GLY A 284 -16.14 2.70 -3.80
N PHE A 285 -16.04 2.75 -5.12
CA PHE A 285 -16.01 1.56 -5.97
C PHE A 285 -14.93 0.54 -5.55
N TYR A 286 -13.78 1.00 -5.06
CA TYR A 286 -12.71 0.10 -4.61
C TYR A 286 -13.19 -0.94 -3.59
N VAL A 287 -14.02 -0.53 -2.62
CA VAL A 287 -14.60 -1.41 -1.61
C VAL A 287 -15.66 -2.30 -2.21
N THR A 288 -16.65 -1.74 -2.91
CA THR A 288 -17.75 -2.53 -3.50
C THR A 288 -17.26 -3.49 -4.57
N TRP A 289 -16.22 -3.14 -5.32
CA TRP A 289 -15.55 -4.05 -6.24
C TRP A 289 -14.84 -5.19 -5.50
N GLY A 290 -14.13 -4.87 -4.41
CA GLY A 290 -13.45 -5.87 -3.58
C GLY A 290 -14.44 -6.89 -3.03
N ASP A 291 -15.58 -6.44 -2.49
CA ASP A 291 -16.63 -7.30 -1.95
C ASP A 291 -17.22 -8.21 -3.03
N ASP A 292 -17.54 -7.65 -4.19
CA ASP A 292 -18.06 -8.44 -5.32
C ASP A 292 -17.03 -9.47 -5.81
N HIS A 293 -15.75 -9.09 -5.81
CA HIS A 293 -14.66 -9.94 -6.27
C HIS A 293 -14.45 -11.16 -5.35
N VAL A 294 -14.38 -10.96 -4.03
CA VAL A 294 -14.21 -12.08 -3.08
C VAL A 294 -15.46 -12.96 -3.00
N ALA A 295 -16.66 -12.38 -3.14
CA ALA A 295 -17.90 -13.14 -3.16
C ALA A 295 -18.00 -14.08 -4.36
N LYS A 296 -17.39 -13.71 -5.50
CA LYS A 296 -17.36 -14.51 -6.75
C LYS A 296 -16.12 -15.36 -6.91
N ALA A 297 -15.23 -15.38 -5.91
CA ALA A 297 -14.00 -16.16 -5.99
C ALA A 297 -14.28 -17.65 -6.24
N THR A 298 -13.40 -18.29 -7.00
CA THR A 298 -13.49 -19.70 -7.34
C THR A 298 -12.20 -20.42 -7.05
N TYR A 299 -12.26 -21.70 -6.83
CA TYR A 299 -11.10 -22.60 -6.80
C TYR A 299 -11.39 -23.83 -7.65
N GLN A 300 -10.49 -24.13 -8.61
CA GLN A 300 -10.64 -25.22 -9.57
C GLN A 300 -12.03 -25.23 -10.27
N GLY A 301 -12.51 -24.04 -10.63
CA GLY A 301 -13.79 -23.84 -11.32
C GLY A 301 -15.03 -23.96 -10.43
N SER A 302 -14.89 -24.27 -9.14
CA SER A 302 -16.00 -24.31 -8.19
C SER A 302 -16.09 -23.02 -7.37
N PRO A 303 -17.30 -22.52 -7.07
CA PRO A 303 -17.45 -21.35 -6.20
C PRO A 303 -16.77 -21.57 -4.84
N ARG A 304 -15.93 -20.63 -4.48
CA ARG A 304 -15.27 -20.57 -3.18
C ARG A 304 -15.24 -19.13 -2.70
N PRO A 305 -16.34 -18.60 -2.19
CA PRO A 305 -16.39 -17.25 -1.68
C PRO A 305 -15.34 -17.02 -0.60
N GLN A 306 -14.68 -15.90 -0.68
CA GLN A 306 -13.69 -15.43 0.29
C GLN A 306 -14.26 -14.24 1.05
N LYS A 307 -13.48 -13.70 1.97
CA LYS A 307 -13.78 -12.48 2.71
C LYS A 307 -12.69 -11.46 2.45
N ASN A 308 -13.04 -10.17 2.41
CA ASN A 308 -12.03 -9.14 2.54
C ASN A 308 -11.61 -8.99 4.00
N PHE A 309 -10.36 -8.63 4.17
CA PHE A 309 -9.82 -8.07 5.40
C PHE A 309 -9.29 -6.66 5.02
N TRP A 310 -10.05 -5.65 5.41
CA TRP A 310 -9.77 -4.26 5.10
C TRP A 310 -8.90 -3.66 6.20
N THR A 311 -7.65 -3.35 5.90
CA THR A 311 -6.81 -2.57 6.80
C THR A 311 -7.10 -1.09 6.61
N TRP A 312 -7.89 -0.52 7.52
CA TRP A 312 -8.17 0.91 7.56
C TRP A 312 -7.02 1.63 8.24
N TYR A 313 -6.24 2.40 7.46
CA TYR A 313 -4.98 2.99 7.88
C TYR A 313 -4.87 4.46 7.45
N SER A 314 -5.82 5.29 7.86
CA SER A 314 -5.96 6.68 7.38
C SER A 314 -5.53 7.74 8.38
N LEU A 315 -5.32 7.40 9.66
CA LEU A 315 -4.79 8.35 10.65
C LEU A 315 -3.36 8.78 10.32
N ARG A 316 -2.55 7.90 9.78
CA ARG A 316 -1.22 8.22 9.29
C ARG A 316 -1.26 9.34 8.24
N ASP A 317 -2.09 9.19 7.22
CA ASP A 317 -2.24 10.20 6.17
C ASP A 317 -2.88 11.50 6.70
N LEU A 318 -3.67 11.40 7.78
CA LEU A 318 -4.18 12.55 8.50
C LEU A 318 -3.07 13.27 9.27
N GLY A 319 -2.12 12.54 9.84
CA GLY A 319 -0.93 13.07 10.52
C GLY A 319 -0.09 13.96 9.60
N ASP A 320 0.08 13.56 8.33
CA ASP A 320 0.76 14.37 7.32
C ASP A 320 0.08 15.74 7.13
N LEU A 321 -1.25 15.80 7.20
CA LEU A 321 -2.01 17.07 7.15
C LEU A 321 -1.83 17.93 8.41
N ALA A 322 -1.45 17.32 9.54
CA ALA A 322 -1.10 18.06 10.75
C ALA A 322 0.33 18.65 10.72
N GLY A 323 1.09 18.30 9.67
CA GLY A 323 2.45 18.82 9.41
C GLY A 323 3.54 18.13 10.22
N GLU A 324 3.27 16.97 10.78
CA GLU A 324 4.22 16.12 11.50
C GLU A 324 4.09 14.69 10.96
N GLY A 325 5.15 13.89 11.03
CA GLY A 325 5.15 12.52 10.52
C GLY A 325 4.38 11.53 11.40
N ASP A 326 4.58 10.24 11.12
CA ASP A 326 3.95 9.13 11.84
C ASP A 326 4.05 9.29 13.37
N GLY A 327 3.01 8.93 14.07
CA GLY A 327 2.87 9.00 15.51
C GLY A 327 2.55 10.41 16.03
N PRO A 328 3.51 11.33 16.12
CA PRO A 328 3.25 12.69 16.62
C PRO A 328 2.21 13.45 15.78
N GLY A 329 2.26 13.31 14.44
CA GLY A 329 1.31 13.93 13.54
C GLY A 329 -0.10 13.39 13.71
N GLU A 330 -0.25 12.10 13.88
CA GLU A 330 -1.53 11.43 14.12
C GLU A 330 -2.15 11.87 15.43
N VAL A 331 -1.38 11.89 16.52
CA VAL A 331 -1.84 12.36 17.84
C VAL A 331 -2.23 13.83 17.80
N LYS A 332 -1.51 14.66 17.06
CA LYS A 332 -1.85 16.05 16.85
C LYS A 332 -3.13 16.20 16.01
N ALA A 333 -3.28 15.38 14.98
CA ALA A 333 -4.44 15.41 14.08
C ALA A 333 -5.75 15.05 14.78
N ILE A 334 -5.76 14.02 15.64
CA ILE A 334 -6.98 13.64 16.40
C ILE A 334 -7.42 14.70 17.40
N ASN A 335 -6.53 15.61 17.81
CA ASN A 335 -6.84 16.74 18.68
C ASN A 335 -7.26 18.01 17.91
N ARG A 336 -7.45 17.91 16.58
CA ARG A 336 -7.96 18.97 15.71
C ARG A 336 -9.35 18.59 15.21
N VAL A 337 -10.37 19.40 15.56
CA VAL A 337 -11.77 19.17 15.17
C VAL A 337 -11.91 19.03 13.64
N ASP A 338 -11.30 19.93 12.88
CA ASP A 338 -11.40 19.96 11.41
C ASP A 338 -10.83 18.69 10.76
N LEU A 339 -9.68 18.20 11.21
CA LEU A 339 -9.04 17.01 10.67
C LEU A 339 -9.78 15.75 11.12
N LEU A 340 -10.10 15.64 12.40
CA LEU A 340 -10.81 14.47 12.91
C LEU A 340 -12.22 14.35 12.35
N THR A 341 -12.91 15.48 12.06
CA THR A 341 -14.21 15.45 11.37
C THR A 341 -14.09 14.87 9.96
N ARG A 342 -13.04 15.23 9.21
CA ARG A 342 -12.79 14.65 7.88
C ARG A 342 -12.57 13.14 7.96
N TYR A 343 -11.72 12.71 8.87
CA TYR A 343 -11.43 11.30 9.11
C TYR A 343 -12.70 10.50 9.48
N MET A 344 -13.50 11.00 10.42
CA MET A 344 -14.72 10.32 10.88
C MET A 344 -15.79 10.23 9.78
N ASN A 345 -15.90 11.24 8.92
CA ASN A 345 -16.81 11.21 7.78
C ASN A 345 -16.33 10.21 6.72
N ASP A 346 -15.02 10.14 6.48
CA ASP A 346 -14.41 9.22 5.54
C ASP A 346 -14.56 7.78 6.01
N TYR A 347 -14.33 7.53 7.30
CA TYR A 347 -14.55 6.21 7.91
C TYR A 347 -16.01 5.79 7.85
N ARG A 348 -16.95 6.70 8.13
CA ARG A 348 -18.39 6.42 7.97
C ARG A 348 -18.73 6.05 6.53
N PHE A 349 -18.21 6.79 5.55
CA PHE A 349 -18.42 6.49 4.14
C PHE A 349 -17.86 5.12 3.75
N PHE A 350 -16.67 4.78 4.22
CA PHE A 350 -16.07 3.46 4.03
C PHE A 350 -16.97 2.34 4.57
N LEU A 351 -17.42 2.47 5.82
CA LEU A 351 -18.31 1.48 6.45
C LEU A 351 -19.65 1.34 5.72
N GLN A 352 -20.21 2.44 5.21
CA GLN A 352 -21.43 2.42 4.41
C GLN A 352 -21.23 1.73 3.06
N LYS A 353 -20.01 1.75 2.51
CA LYS A 353 -19.69 1.01 1.28
C LYS A 353 -19.56 -0.48 1.51
N ILE A 354 -19.01 -0.90 2.65
CA ILE A 354 -19.04 -2.29 3.10
C ILE A 354 -20.48 -2.75 3.35
N GLY A 355 -21.26 -1.95 4.06
CA GLY A 355 -22.67 -2.22 4.30
C GLY A 355 -22.92 -3.57 4.97
N ASN A 356 -23.59 -4.49 4.26
CA ASN A 356 -23.97 -5.80 4.78
C ASN A 356 -22.98 -6.93 4.41
N SER A 357 -21.81 -6.62 3.88
CA SER A 357 -20.78 -7.62 3.58
C SER A 357 -20.30 -8.32 4.84
N HIS A 358 -19.86 -9.58 4.70
CA HIS A 358 -19.34 -10.39 5.80
C HIS A 358 -17.81 -10.33 5.83
N ASP A 359 -17.27 -9.12 5.87
CA ASP A 359 -15.85 -8.81 5.84
C ASP A 359 -15.23 -8.70 7.23
N MET A 360 -13.98 -8.37 7.27
CA MET A 360 -13.21 -8.04 8.47
C MET A 360 -12.56 -6.67 8.27
N ILE A 361 -12.49 -5.88 9.33
CA ILE A 361 -11.78 -4.59 9.33
C ILE A 361 -10.71 -4.63 10.40
N ASP A 362 -9.50 -4.24 10.03
CA ASP A 362 -8.41 -3.94 10.94
C ASP A 362 -8.33 -2.42 11.12
N ILE A 363 -8.50 -1.94 12.35
CA ILE A 363 -8.67 -0.51 12.64
C ILE A 363 -7.34 0.10 13.08
N GLU A 364 -6.74 0.90 12.21
CA GLU A 364 -5.58 1.75 12.45
C GLU A 364 -4.37 1.02 13.03
N PRO A 365 -3.65 0.23 12.22
CA PRO A 365 -2.34 -0.29 12.59
C PRO A 365 -1.40 0.84 13.04
N ASP A 366 -0.46 0.53 13.93
CA ASP A 366 0.58 1.43 14.49
C ASP A 366 0.07 2.53 15.42
N PHE A 367 -1.01 3.22 15.09
CA PHE A 367 -1.51 4.37 15.84
C PHE A 367 -1.67 4.11 17.34
N TRP A 368 -2.23 2.96 17.71
CA TRP A 368 -2.45 2.63 19.12
C TRP A 368 -1.15 2.42 19.89
N GLY A 369 -0.08 2.01 19.21
CA GLY A 369 1.27 1.94 19.77
C GLY A 369 1.82 3.32 20.15
N TYR A 370 1.59 4.32 19.29
CA TYR A 370 1.95 5.70 19.60
C TYR A 370 1.15 6.24 20.79
N VAL A 371 -0.16 6.01 20.82
CA VAL A 371 -1.00 6.38 21.96
C VAL A 371 -0.47 5.75 23.27
N ARG A 372 -0.15 4.45 23.25
CA ARG A 372 0.41 3.74 24.42
C ARG A 372 1.75 4.34 24.89
N SER A 373 2.59 4.79 23.96
CA SER A 373 3.88 5.41 24.30
C SER A 373 3.72 6.70 25.10
N LEU A 374 2.58 7.39 24.96
CA LEU A 374 2.24 8.60 25.70
C LEU A 374 1.64 8.32 27.08
N GLY A 375 1.33 7.06 27.41
CA GLY A 375 0.81 6.65 28.70
C GLY A 375 -0.66 6.26 28.70
N ASN A 376 -1.46 6.78 29.63
CA ASN A 376 -2.87 6.40 29.78
C ASN A 376 -3.70 6.95 28.59
N PRO A 377 -4.35 6.09 27.76
CA PRO A 377 -5.12 6.53 26.58
C PRO A 377 -6.33 7.40 26.91
N HIS A 378 -6.84 7.37 28.12
CA HIS A 378 -7.88 8.30 28.60
C HIS A 378 -7.37 9.74 28.78
N GLN A 379 -6.07 9.93 28.87
CA GLN A 379 -5.42 11.24 29.03
C GLN A 379 -4.84 11.78 27.70
N VAL A 380 -4.75 10.97 26.66
CA VAL A 380 -4.36 11.42 25.32
C VAL A 380 -5.56 12.10 24.67
N ALA A 381 -5.50 13.43 24.55
CA ALA A 381 -6.61 14.26 24.09
C ALA A 381 -6.98 13.98 22.63
N ALA A 382 -8.27 13.86 22.37
CA ALA A 382 -8.87 13.79 21.03
C ALA A 382 -10.20 14.53 20.99
N GLN A 383 -10.53 15.22 19.90
CA GLN A 383 -11.75 16.04 19.77
C GLN A 383 -12.96 15.21 19.28
N VAL A 384 -13.22 14.06 19.93
CA VAL A 384 -14.12 13.00 19.48
C VAL A 384 -15.56 13.49 19.34
N THR A 385 -16.11 14.09 20.41
CA THR A 385 -17.51 14.52 20.43
C THR A 385 -17.77 15.74 19.54
N ALA A 386 -16.80 16.66 19.42
CA ALA A 386 -16.90 17.81 18.54
C ALA A 386 -16.77 17.41 17.05
N ALA A 387 -15.91 16.42 16.74
CA ALA A 387 -15.70 15.95 15.38
C ALA A 387 -16.87 15.09 14.86
N ASN A 388 -17.48 14.29 15.71
CA ASN A 388 -18.61 13.42 15.33
C ASN A 388 -19.66 13.34 16.44
N PRO A 389 -20.48 14.39 16.65
CA PRO A 389 -21.51 14.38 17.69
C PRO A 389 -22.61 13.33 17.45
N THR A 390 -22.81 12.92 16.19
CA THR A 390 -23.88 11.98 15.81
C THR A 390 -23.60 10.55 16.24
N ASP A 391 -22.35 10.07 16.09
CA ASP A 391 -21.99 8.69 16.41
C ASP A 391 -21.21 8.60 17.73
N CYS A 392 -20.47 9.65 18.08
CA CYS A 392 -19.52 9.64 19.19
C CYS A 392 -19.91 10.60 20.33
N GLY A 393 -21.12 11.19 20.31
CA GLY A 393 -21.53 12.23 21.27
C GLY A 393 -21.52 11.79 22.75
N SER A 394 -21.56 10.50 23.02
CA SER A 394 -21.46 9.92 24.38
C SER A 394 -20.05 9.47 24.78
N GLN A 395 -19.08 9.59 23.90
CA GLN A 395 -17.71 9.17 24.16
C GLN A 395 -16.91 10.27 24.88
N GLU A 396 -15.82 9.89 25.55
CA GLU A 396 -14.88 10.86 26.09
C GLU A 396 -14.01 11.48 24.99
N ASN A 397 -13.55 12.71 25.22
CA ASN A 397 -12.63 13.39 24.31
C ASN A 397 -11.18 12.95 24.52
N SER A 398 -10.91 11.67 24.25
CA SER A 398 -9.63 11.00 24.41
C SER A 398 -9.39 9.96 23.33
N ALA A 399 -8.16 9.46 23.21
CA ALA A 399 -7.84 8.35 22.33
C ALA A 399 -8.66 7.08 22.66
N ALA A 400 -8.95 6.85 23.94
CA ALA A 400 -9.82 5.76 24.38
C ALA A 400 -11.29 5.97 23.93
N GLY A 401 -11.79 7.19 23.92
CA GLY A 401 -13.11 7.51 23.36
C GLY A 401 -13.14 7.38 21.83
N LEU A 402 -12.06 7.75 21.17
CA LEU A 402 -11.92 7.58 19.73
C LEU A 402 -12.00 6.11 19.31
N SER A 403 -11.20 5.25 19.93
CA SER A 403 -11.18 3.82 19.59
C SER A 403 -12.54 3.15 19.80
N ARG A 404 -13.21 3.44 20.92
CA ARG A 404 -14.56 2.93 21.20
C ARG A 404 -15.59 3.42 20.19
N CYS A 405 -15.48 4.67 19.77
CA CYS A 405 -16.36 5.21 18.74
C CYS A 405 -16.14 4.55 17.38
N LEU A 406 -14.89 4.32 16.94
CA LEU A 406 -14.62 3.65 15.68
C LEU A 406 -15.19 2.23 15.64
N ILE A 407 -15.02 1.46 16.70
CA ILE A 407 -15.61 0.12 16.84
C ILE A 407 -17.16 0.20 16.77
N ALA A 408 -17.76 1.13 17.52
CA ALA A 408 -19.21 1.31 17.52
C ALA A 408 -19.76 1.74 16.15
N MET A 409 -19.02 2.57 15.42
CA MET A 409 -19.38 2.96 14.04
C MET A 409 -19.31 1.75 13.10
N ALA A 410 -18.30 0.88 13.22
CA ALA A 410 -18.21 -0.35 12.44
C ALA A 410 -19.46 -1.22 12.64
N HIS A 411 -19.82 -1.51 13.88
CA HIS A 411 -21.03 -2.28 14.20
C HIS A 411 -22.33 -1.62 13.72
N LYS A 412 -22.38 -0.28 13.70
CA LYS A 412 -23.56 0.48 13.26
C LYS A 412 -23.76 0.46 11.74
N TYR A 413 -22.70 0.67 10.98
CA TYR A 413 -22.78 0.90 9.53
C TYR A 413 -22.41 -0.33 8.69
N ALA A 414 -21.70 -1.31 9.28
CA ALA A 414 -21.32 -2.58 8.66
C ALA A 414 -21.60 -3.76 9.63
N PRO A 415 -22.87 -4.03 9.97
CA PRO A 415 -23.26 -4.88 11.10
C PRO A 415 -22.88 -6.36 10.95
N ASN A 416 -22.62 -6.82 9.73
CA ASN A 416 -22.21 -8.21 9.46
C ASN A 416 -20.68 -8.36 9.36
N THR A 417 -19.95 -7.27 9.45
CA THR A 417 -18.49 -7.20 9.32
C THR A 417 -17.86 -7.25 10.70
N GLY A 418 -16.83 -8.08 10.87
CA GLY A 418 -16.08 -8.12 12.13
C GLY A 418 -15.17 -6.89 12.28
N ALA A 419 -15.28 -6.19 13.40
CA ALA A 419 -14.41 -5.07 13.76
C ALA A 419 -13.20 -5.60 14.54
N GLY A 420 -12.03 -5.57 13.93
CA GLY A 420 -10.74 -5.95 14.52
C GLY A 420 -10.06 -4.77 15.18
N PHE A 421 -9.38 -5.01 16.28
CA PHE A 421 -8.58 -4.02 16.98
C PHE A 421 -7.10 -4.38 16.93
N HIS A 422 -6.30 -3.50 16.33
CA HIS A 422 -4.89 -3.76 16.08
C HIS A 422 -4.04 -3.63 17.35
N LEU A 423 -3.21 -4.64 17.64
CA LEU A 423 -2.33 -4.73 18.80
C LEU A 423 -0.92 -4.27 18.44
N THR A 424 -0.62 -3.01 18.58
CA THR A 424 0.73 -2.46 18.34
C THR A 424 1.51 -2.38 19.65
N CYS A 425 1.95 -3.52 20.14
CA CYS A 425 2.89 -3.60 21.26
C CYS A 425 4.34 -3.71 20.78
N TRP A 426 4.59 -3.68 19.48
CA TRP A 426 5.85 -3.74 18.69
C TRP A 426 6.90 -4.76 19.15
N ASP A 427 6.74 -5.28 20.33
CA ASP A 427 7.67 -6.19 20.95
C ASP A 427 6.87 -7.21 21.77
N TRP A 428 6.73 -8.42 21.21
CA TRP A 428 6.12 -9.55 21.94
C TRP A 428 6.99 -10.02 23.11
N GLN A 429 8.19 -9.45 23.31
CA GLN A 429 9.00 -9.56 24.51
C GLN A 429 8.61 -8.52 25.56
N THR A 430 7.76 -7.53 25.21
CA THR A 430 7.25 -6.54 26.15
C THR A 430 6.34 -7.22 27.20
N ASP A 431 6.24 -6.62 28.36
CA ASP A 431 5.30 -7.04 29.41
C ASP A 431 3.87 -7.14 28.87
N VAL A 432 3.43 -8.37 28.60
CA VAL A 432 2.11 -8.65 28.05
C VAL A 432 0.99 -8.11 28.95
N GLN A 433 1.18 -8.06 30.27
CA GLN A 433 0.16 -7.56 31.20
C GLN A 433 -0.04 -6.05 31.06
N LYS A 434 1.05 -5.31 30.79
CA LYS A 434 0.93 -3.90 30.45
C LYS A 434 0.17 -3.70 29.14
N CYS A 435 0.47 -4.51 28.14
CA CYS A 435 -0.24 -4.47 26.85
C CYS A 435 -1.74 -4.79 27.04
N VAL A 436 -2.08 -5.84 27.80
CA VAL A 436 -3.47 -6.19 28.15
C VAL A 436 -4.19 -5.00 28.80
N LYS A 437 -3.53 -4.35 29.76
CA LYS A 437 -4.12 -3.19 30.44
C LYS A 437 -4.38 -2.04 29.44
N ASP A 438 -3.37 -1.64 28.67
CA ASP A 438 -3.46 -0.52 27.75
C ASP A 438 -4.58 -0.73 26.70
N TYR A 439 -4.68 -1.94 26.16
CA TYR A 439 -5.72 -2.29 25.17
C TYR A 439 -7.11 -2.48 25.79
N THR A 440 -7.18 -2.91 27.04
CA THR A 440 -8.45 -2.89 27.79
C THR A 440 -8.94 -1.46 27.99
N ASP A 441 -8.05 -0.55 28.34
CA ASP A 441 -8.36 0.88 28.52
C ASP A 441 -8.78 1.52 27.19
N LEU A 442 -8.15 1.14 26.06
CA LEU A 442 -8.56 1.53 24.72
C LEU A 442 -9.91 0.93 24.28
N GLY A 443 -10.44 -0.06 24.98
CA GLY A 443 -11.74 -0.64 24.68
C GLY A 443 -11.72 -1.85 23.73
N ALA A 444 -10.60 -2.56 23.61
CA ALA A 444 -10.45 -3.74 22.76
C ALA A 444 -11.50 -4.84 23.03
N LYS A 445 -12.06 -4.90 24.23
CA LYS A 445 -13.18 -5.80 24.58
C LYS A 445 -14.45 -5.58 23.73
N ASN A 446 -14.61 -4.38 23.15
CA ASN A 446 -15.75 -4.06 22.29
C ASN A 446 -15.54 -4.52 20.83
N ALA A 447 -14.31 -4.82 20.44
CA ALA A 447 -14.02 -5.38 19.14
C ALA A 447 -14.49 -6.84 19.01
N ASP A 448 -14.56 -7.37 17.79
CA ASP A 448 -14.94 -8.77 17.55
C ASP A 448 -13.72 -9.69 17.58
N PHE A 449 -12.56 -9.19 17.24
CA PHE A 449 -11.27 -9.89 17.29
C PHE A 449 -10.12 -8.91 17.47
N LEU A 450 -8.95 -9.45 17.75
CA LEU A 450 -7.69 -8.71 17.82
C LEU A 450 -6.86 -8.98 16.56
N VAL A 451 -6.07 -8.02 16.14
CA VAL A 451 -5.11 -8.18 15.06
C VAL A 451 -3.71 -7.98 15.62
N ALA A 452 -2.75 -8.78 15.20
CA ALA A 452 -1.37 -8.65 15.66
C ALA A 452 -0.38 -8.89 14.53
N ASP A 453 0.68 -8.09 14.52
CA ASP A 453 1.81 -8.25 13.62
C ASP A 453 2.67 -9.46 13.97
N VAL A 454 3.20 -10.10 12.95
CA VAL A 454 4.26 -11.11 13.11
C VAL A 454 5.61 -10.53 12.75
N SER A 455 5.70 -9.87 11.62
CA SER A 455 6.89 -9.14 11.18
C SER A 455 6.56 -8.33 9.93
N ASP A 456 7.09 -7.13 9.83
CA ASP A 456 6.92 -6.28 8.65
C ASP A 456 7.80 -6.68 7.44
N ARG A 457 8.82 -7.55 7.67
CA ARG A 457 9.75 -8.00 6.64
C ARG A 457 10.17 -9.45 6.83
N ASP A 458 10.61 -10.07 5.72
CA ASP A 458 11.23 -11.40 5.73
C ASP A 458 12.49 -11.45 6.61
N ALA A 459 12.73 -12.58 7.26
CA ALA A 459 13.89 -12.78 8.13
C ALA A 459 15.22 -12.65 7.37
N GLY A 460 15.27 -13.11 6.12
CA GLY A 460 16.44 -12.98 5.26
C GLY A 460 16.78 -11.54 4.89
N TRP A 461 15.81 -10.64 4.88
CA TRP A 461 16.06 -9.19 4.74
C TRP A 461 16.78 -8.67 5.99
N TYR A 462 16.24 -8.95 7.18
CA TYR A 462 16.84 -8.54 8.44
C TYR A 462 18.23 -9.13 8.70
N ALA A 463 18.50 -10.36 8.22
CA ALA A 463 19.78 -11.02 8.40
C ALA A 463 20.92 -10.39 7.60
N GLN A 464 20.63 -9.49 6.65
CA GLN A 464 21.67 -8.84 5.87
C GLN A 464 22.43 -7.79 6.71
N PRO A 465 23.76 -7.66 6.53
CA PRO A 465 24.56 -6.65 7.24
C PRO A 465 24.04 -5.22 7.06
N ALA A 466 23.55 -4.88 5.86
CA ALA A 466 22.96 -3.58 5.54
C ALA A 466 21.71 -3.25 6.38
N HIS A 467 21.04 -4.28 6.92
CA HIS A 467 19.79 -4.17 7.68
C HIS A 467 19.96 -4.54 9.16
N GLY A 468 21.19 -4.49 9.65
CA GLY A 468 21.50 -4.67 11.07
C GLY A 468 21.82 -6.10 11.49
N ALA A 469 21.89 -7.05 10.53
CA ALA A 469 22.25 -8.47 10.76
C ALA A 469 21.44 -9.14 11.90
N ARG A 470 20.13 -8.85 11.97
CA ARG A 470 19.25 -9.39 13.02
C ARG A 470 18.74 -10.78 12.64
N ASP A 471 18.79 -11.73 13.57
CA ASP A 471 18.17 -13.04 13.43
C ASP A 471 16.70 -12.98 13.85
N THR A 472 15.80 -12.87 12.88
CA THR A 472 14.34 -12.91 13.07
C THR A 472 13.71 -14.19 12.54
N PHE A 473 14.54 -15.18 12.14
CA PHE A 473 14.05 -16.53 11.87
C PHE A 473 13.44 -17.15 13.13
N TRP A 474 12.41 -17.96 12.93
CA TRP A 474 11.75 -18.64 14.02
C TRP A 474 12.44 -19.99 14.33
N ASN A 475 12.40 -20.31 15.60
CA ASN A 475 12.59 -21.65 16.13
C ASN A 475 11.47 -21.93 17.12
N ASP A 476 11.36 -23.14 17.61
CA ASP A 476 10.27 -23.53 18.52
C ASP A 476 10.19 -22.66 19.77
N GLN A 477 11.32 -22.19 20.29
CA GLN A 477 11.36 -21.33 21.47
C GLN A 477 10.80 -19.95 21.18
N LYS A 478 11.22 -19.29 20.08
CA LYS A 478 10.72 -17.97 19.67
C LYS A 478 9.23 -18.06 19.33
N ALA A 479 8.83 -19.09 18.61
CA ALA A 479 7.46 -19.32 18.22
C ALA A 479 6.55 -19.58 19.43
N ALA A 480 6.99 -20.42 20.39
CA ALA A 480 6.24 -20.67 21.62
C ALA A 480 6.09 -19.40 22.46
N ALA A 481 7.11 -18.53 22.51
CA ALA A 481 7.02 -17.25 23.20
C ALA A 481 6.01 -16.31 22.54
N ALA A 482 6.04 -16.19 21.21
CA ALA A 482 5.08 -15.37 20.45
C ALA A 482 3.65 -15.89 20.62
N LEU A 483 3.42 -17.20 20.44
CA LEU A 483 2.10 -17.80 20.63
C LEU A 483 1.61 -17.67 22.07
N GLY A 484 2.49 -17.79 23.07
CA GLY A 484 2.15 -17.57 24.48
C GLY A 484 1.69 -16.14 24.76
N TRP A 485 2.32 -15.16 24.08
CA TRP A 485 1.93 -13.76 24.15
C TRP A 485 0.55 -13.53 23.52
N TYR A 486 0.29 -14.03 22.30
CA TYR A 486 -1.02 -13.90 21.64
C TYR A 486 -2.12 -14.59 22.45
N LYS A 487 -1.84 -15.77 22.99
CA LYS A 487 -2.76 -16.50 23.89
C LYS A 487 -3.14 -15.66 25.09
N THR A 488 -2.16 -15.07 25.77
CA THR A 488 -2.42 -14.22 26.95
C THR A 488 -3.29 -13.02 26.60
N MET A 489 -3.04 -12.38 25.45
CA MET A 489 -3.88 -11.28 24.96
C MET A 489 -5.30 -11.75 24.66
N ALA A 490 -5.45 -12.85 23.92
CA ALA A 490 -6.76 -13.41 23.56
C ALA A 490 -7.60 -13.75 24.80
N GLU A 491 -7.02 -14.48 25.76
CA GLU A 491 -7.70 -14.90 26.99
C GLU A 491 -8.06 -13.70 27.90
N SER A 492 -7.17 -12.71 28.02
CA SER A 492 -7.37 -11.54 28.88
C SER A 492 -8.43 -10.58 28.31
N VAL A 493 -8.46 -10.40 27.01
CA VAL A 493 -9.45 -9.55 26.31
C VAL A 493 -10.74 -10.32 26.04
N GLY A 494 -10.68 -11.65 25.94
CA GLY A 494 -11.80 -12.52 25.59
C GLY A 494 -12.16 -12.50 24.10
N LYS A 495 -11.15 -12.34 23.23
CA LYS A 495 -11.30 -12.23 21.78
C LYS A 495 -10.25 -13.06 21.05
N PRO A 496 -10.60 -13.72 19.91
CA PRO A 496 -9.61 -14.41 19.10
C PRO A 496 -8.64 -13.43 18.46
N VAL A 497 -7.47 -13.94 18.04
CA VAL A 497 -6.43 -13.15 17.36
C VAL A 497 -6.35 -13.55 15.88
N VAL A 498 -6.22 -12.57 15.00
CA VAL A 498 -5.81 -12.74 13.61
C VAL A 498 -4.36 -12.26 13.48
N LEU A 499 -3.47 -13.12 13.03
CA LEU A 499 -2.10 -12.74 12.73
C LEU A 499 -2.03 -12.16 11.33
N TRP A 500 -1.40 -11.02 11.20
CA TRP A 500 -1.36 -10.21 10.00
C TRP A 500 0.09 -9.88 9.60
N GLN A 501 0.31 -9.51 8.34
CA GLN A 501 1.64 -9.26 7.77
C GLN A 501 2.64 -10.40 8.06
N ILE A 502 2.19 -11.65 7.92
CA ILE A 502 3.10 -12.79 8.07
C ILE A 502 3.99 -12.85 6.83
N PRO A 503 5.33 -12.80 6.98
CA PRO A 503 6.25 -12.91 5.85
C PRO A 503 6.01 -14.17 5.01
N VAL A 504 6.12 -14.02 3.69
CA VAL A 504 5.79 -15.07 2.71
C VAL A 504 7.02 -15.84 2.25
N GLY A 505 8.23 -15.36 2.53
CA GLY A 505 9.47 -15.98 2.13
C GLY A 505 9.56 -17.45 2.54
N ASN A 506 10.48 -18.18 1.93
CA ASN A 506 10.78 -19.56 2.32
C ASN A 506 12.29 -19.84 2.21
N MET A 507 12.76 -20.94 2.79
CA MET A 507 14.19 -21.24 2.88
C MET A 507 14.86 -21.57 1.52
N ALA A 508 14.09 -21.78 0.45
CA ALA A 508 14.61 -21.98 -0.90
C ALA A 508 14.98 -20.67 -1.61
N GLN A 509 14.55 -19.52 -1.08
CA GLN A 509 14.85 -18.19 -1.61
C GLN A 509 16.35 -17.86 -1.49
N ASN A 510 16.82 -16.87 -2.23
CA ASN A 510 18.25 -16.55 -2.35
C ASN A 510 18.68 -15.24 -1.66
N ASN A 511 17.77 -14.59 -0.91
CA ASN A 511 17.97 -13.29 -0.26
C ASN A 511 18.24 -12.12 -1.24
N THR A 512 17.66 -12.18 -2.42
CA THR A 512 17.61 -11.02 -3.33
C THR A 512 16.26 -10.31 -3.22
N LEU A 513 16.17 -9.16 -3.84
CA LEU A 513 14.96 -8.33 -3.91
C LEU A 513 13.72 -9.18 -4.28
N ASN A 514 12.66 -9.09 -3.49
CA ASN A 514 11.42 -9.89 -3.62
C ASN A 514 11.59 -11.41 -3.48
N HIS A 515 12.75 -11.89 -3.05
CA HIS A 515 13.09 -13.31 -2.91
C HIS A 515 13.89 -13.57 -1.63
N TYR A 516 13.39 -13.10 -0.50
CA TYR A 516 14.05 -13.27 0.79
C TYR A 516 13.67 -14.58 1.45
N LYS A 517 14.64 -15.16 2.18
CA LYS A 517 14.38 -16.33 3.02
C LYS A 517 13.51 -15.98 4.19
N ASP A 518 12.57 -16.84 4.49
CA ASP A 518 11.80 -16.81 5.74
C ASP A 518 11.35 -18.25 6.08
N ASP A 519 11.10 -18.52 7.34
CA ASP A 519 10.67 -19.83 7.81
C ASP A 519 9.25 -19.85 8.38
N LYS A 520 8.60 -18.69 8.48
CA LYS A 520 7.30 -18.57 9.16
C LYS A 520 6.18 -19.31 8.45
N VAL A 521 6.11 -19.28 7.12
CA VAL A 521 5.12 -20.07 6.37
C VAL A 521 5.26 -21.56 6.72
N ASP A 522 6.46 -22.08 6.61
CA ASP A 522 6.71 -23.50 6.89
C ASP A 522 6.45 -23.86 8.35
N TRP A 523 6.87 -22.99 9.27
CA TRP A 523 6.64 -23.20 10.70
C TRP A 523 5.15 -23.23 11.06
N PHE A 524 4.38 -22.24 10.63
CA PHE A 524 2.95 -22.17 10.93
C PHE A 524 2.20 -23.41 10.42
N PHE A 525 2.39 -23.77 9.16
CA PHE A 525 1.70 -24.95 8.61
C PHE A 525 2.13 -26.28 9.23
N ALA A 526 3.31 -26.36 9.82
CA ALA A 526 3.75 -27.53 10.59
C ALA A 526 3.15 -27.58 12.03
N HIS A 527 2.68 -26.44 12.56
CA HIS A 527 2.28 -26.32 13.97
C HIS A 527 0.87 -25.73 14.16
N MET A 528 -0.05 -26.01 13.23
CA MET A 528 -1.40 -25.43 13.24
C MET A 528 -2.20 -25.72 14.52
N ASP A 529 -1.94 -26.85 15.20
CA ASP A 529 -2.57 -27.15 16.50
C ASP A 529 -2.09 -26.19 17.60
N GLN A 530 -0.82 -25.80 17.58
CA GLN A 530 -0.29 -24.80 18.53
C GLN A 530 -0.87 -23.41 18.23
N VAL A 531 -1.04 -23.07 16.94
CA VAL A 531 -1.70 -21.84 16.48
C VAL A 531 -3.13 -21.77 17.03
N ALA A 532 -3.93 -22.82 16.84
CA ALA A 532 -5.30 -22.88 17.34
C ALA A 532 -5.36 -22.83 18.88
N ASN A 533 -4.45 -23.51 19.58
CA ASN A 533 -4.35 -23.50 21.04
C ASN A 533 -3.97 -22.12 21.62
N ALA A 534 -3.39 -21.25 20.79
CA ALA A 534 -3.12 -19.85 21.14
C ALA A 534 -4.29 -18.91 20.83
N HIS A 535 -5.48 -19.43 20.52
CA HIS A 535 -6.67 -18.69 20.11
C HIS A 535 -6.44 -17.83 18.84
N VAL A 536 -5.53 -18.26 17.97
CA VAL A 536 -5.31 -17.62 16.67
C VAL A 536 -6.34 -18.19 15.70
N ALA A 537 -7.23 -17.33 15.23
CA ALA A 537 -8.34 -17.69 14.34
C ALA A 537 -8.05 -17.48 12.86
N GLY A 538 -6.98 -16.76 12.51
CA GLY A 538 -6.58 -16.53 11.13
C GLY A 538 -5.11 -16.21 10.97
N LEU A 539 -4.53 -16.66 9.85
CA LEU A 539 -3.17 -16.37 9.41
C LEU A 539 -3.24 -15.64 8.07
N LEU A 540 -2.83 -14.36 8.05
CA LEU A 540 -2.83 -13.53 6.86
C LEU A 540 -1.40 -13.22 6.43
N PHE A 541 -1.01 -13.83 5.31
CA PHE A 541 0.33 -13.76 4.76
C PHE A 541 0.47 -12.61 3.76
N GLY A 542 1.58 -11.90 3.84
CA GLY A 542 1.90 -10.82 2.90
C GLY A 542 2.95 -9.87 3.45
N PRO A 543 3.61 -9.10 2.58
CA PRO A 543 4.64 -8.18 3.01
C PRO A 543 4.02 -6.97 3.73
N GLY A 544 4.63 -6.55 4.83
CA GLY A 544 4.35 -5.28 5.49
C GLY A 544 5.04 -4.10 4.81
N GLN A 545 6.07 -4.40 4.00
CA GLN A 545 6.87 -3.39 3.29
C GLN A 545 7.08 -3.80 1.84
N GLN A 546 7.43 -2.81 1.01
CA GLN A 546 7.82 -3.07 -0.38
C GLN A 546 9.10 -3.91 -0.44
N GLU A 547 9.34 -4.50 -1.61
CA GLU A 547 10.57 -5.24 -1.91
C GLU A 547 10.74 -6.54 -1.11
N GLN A 548 9.72 -6.96 -0.38
CA GLN A 548 9.69 -8.25 0.31
C GLN A 548 9.14 -9.36 -0.59
N THR A 549 9.30 -10.61 -0.15
CA THR A 549 8.71 -11.75 -0.85
C THR A 549 7.19 -11.68 -0.81
N THR A 550 6.56 -11.91 -1.94
CA THR A 550 5.10 -11.94 -2.09
C THR A 550 4.62 -13.35 -2.45
N VAL A 551 3.33 -13.57 -2.43
CA VAL A 551 2.72 -14.85 -2.86
C VAL A 551 3.09 -15.19 -4.32
N GLU A 552 3.32 -14.16 -5.15
CA GLU A 552 3.70 -14.29 -6.55
C GLU A 552 5.20 -14.62 -6.74
N SER A 553 6.03 -14.32 -5.75
CA SER A 553 7.49 -14.49 -5.84
C SER A 553 8.06 -15.56 -4.90
N ASP A 554 7.24 -16.19 -4.06
CA ASP A 554 7.65 -17.23 -3.10
C ASP A 554 7.93 -18.60 -3.74
N GLY A 555 7.73 -18.74 -5.05
CA GLY A 555 7.88 -20.02 -5.77
C GLY A 555 6.68 -20.96 -5.56
N GLY A 556 5.55 -20.46 -5.10
CA GLY A 556 4.30 -21.21 -4.88
C GLY A 556 4.25 -21.95 -3.54
N ASN A 557 5.15 -21.65 -2.61
CA ASN A 557 5.20 -22.32 -1.31
C ASN A 557 3.90 -22.14 -0.53
N LEU A 558 3.44 -20.90 -0.33
CA LEU A 558 2.20 -20.62 0.40
C LEU A 558 0.97 -21.25 -0.27
N ILE A 559 0.89 -21.20 -1.60
CA ILE A 559 -0.17 -21.84 -2.38
C ILE A 559 -0.22 -23.34 -2.09
N ASN A 560 0.92 -24.02 -2.19
CA ASN A 560 1.01 -25.47 -1.97
C ASN A 560 0.68 -25.86 -0.51
N LYS A 561 1.15 -25.11 0.46
CA LYS A 561 0.84 -25.30 1.89
C LYS A 561 -0.65 -25.12 2.17
N THR A 562 -1.28 -24.10 1.59
CA THR A 562 -2.72 -23.86 1.74
C THR A 562 -3.55 -24.98 1.13
N ILE A 563 -3.18 -25.50 -0.05
CA ILE A 563 -3.83 -26.64 -0.67
C ILE A 563 -3.72 -27.88 0.22
N ALA A 564 -2.52 -28.18 0.75
CA ALA A 564 -2.30 -29.33 1.63
C ALA A 564 -3.12 -29.20 2.93
N TYR A 565 -3.13 -28.04 3.56
CA TYR A 565 -3.90 -27.73 4.76
C TYR A 565 -5.41 -27.93 4.56
N ARG A 566 -5.96 -27.47 3.45
CA ARG A 566 -7.38 -27.65 3.16
C ARG A 566 -7.75 -29.09 2.82
N LYS A 567 -6.85 -29.85 2.16
CA LYS A 567 -7.03 -31.29 1.92
C LYS A 567 -7.05 -32.11 3.21
N SER A 568 -6.34 -31.71 4.25
CA SER A 568 -6.37 -32.36 5.57
C SER A 568 -7.63 -32.02 6.39
N GLY A 569 -8.51 -31.17 5.90
CA GLY A 569 -9.73 -30.72 6.60
C GLY A 569 -9.54 -29.44 7.42
N GLY A 570 -8.32 -28.89 7.48
CA GLY A 570 -7.98 -27.72 8.30
C GLY A 570 -7.87 -28.05 9.80
N THR A 571 -7.43 -27.09 10.60
CA THR A 571 -7.31 -27.23 12.07
C THR A 571 -8.45 -26.50 12.75
N ALA A 572 -9.19 -27.22 13.60
CA ALA A 572 -10.34 -26.68 14.32
C ALA A 572 -9.94 -25.55 15.27
N LEU A 573 -10.75 -24.51 15.34
CA LEU A 573 -10.62 -23.42 16.31
C LEU A 573 -10.78 -23.94 17.75
N LYS A 574 -10.10 -23.30 18.72
CA LYS A 574 -10.11 -23.67 20.14
C LYS A 574 -10.69 -22.55 21.00
#